data_7d03b1aad9161f15e0668c054dd2a8e8
#
_entry.id   7d03b1aad9161f15e0668c054dd2a8e8
#
_cell.length_a   1.000
_cell.length_b   1.000
_cell.length_c   1.000
_cell.angle_alpha   90.00
_cell.angle_beta   90.00
_cell.angle_gamma   90.00
#
_symmetry.space_group_name_H-M   'P 1'
#
loop_
_entity.id
_entity.type
_entity.pdbx_description
1 polymer ?
#
loop_
_entity_poly.entity_id
_entity_poly.type
_entity_poly.pdbx_seq_one_letter_code
_entity_poly.pdbx_strand_id
1 'polypeptide(L)'
;MKIKRSNFIRPIAAALVLSLSALAQTAIAQVLSEVSKEVCVSGDCEGGRGRLELTTPFGKGLYSGNFRDSEFHGQGRLEIPISFTEKTIYTGNWDQSIRSGRGTFWNGKGNLYIGQWRDDKRNGRGSYFINLPGWKENEHSELWLTEHTENYSGEFVDDRYQGQGTYRWAAGGKYVGGFFANSKHGPGTYYYATGSGRTQLWEYGDFVR
;
A
#
# COMPACT_ATOMS: atom_id res chain seq x y z
N MET A 1 27.49 -22.14 -29.15
CA MET A 1 26.65 -21.13 -28.52
C MET A 1 26.96 -21.12 -27.02
N LYS A 2 27.80 -20.15 -26.58
CA LYS A 2 28.31 -20.10 -25.20
C LYS A 2 27.27 -19.34 -24.34
N ILE A 3 26.65 -20.04 -23.40
CA ILE A 3 25.83 -19.46 -22.37
C ILE A 3 26.78 -18.72 -21.41
N LYS A 4 26.79 -17.39 -21.46
CA LYS A 4 27.41 -16.57 -20.42
C LYS A 4 26.59 -16.77 -19.14
N ARG A 5 27.16 -17.43 -18.15
CA ARG A 5 26.68 -17.37 -16.77
C ARG A 5 27.02 -15.97 -16.27
N SER A 6 26.02 -15.11 -16.18
CA SER A 6 26.11 -13.85 -15.45
C SER A 6 25.94 -14.17 -13.97
N ASN A 7 27.07 -14.11 -13.23
CA ASN A 7 27.09 -14.15 -11.77
C ASN A 7 26.78 -12.74 -11.26
N PHE A 8 26.04 -12.68 -10.15
CA PHE A 8 25.63 -11.51 -9.35
C PHE A 8 24.33 -10.83 -9.79
N ILE A 9 23.22 -11.56 -9.67
CA ILE A 9 21.95 -10.91 -9.34
C ILE A 9 22.01 -10.65 -7.82
N ARG A 10 22.11 -9.39 -7.40
CA ARG A 10 21.77 -9.04 -6.02
C ARG A 10 20.31 -9.45 -5.82
N PRO A 11 19.96 -10.24 -4.80
CA PRO A 11 18.57 -10.63 -4.62
C PRO A 11 17.73 -9.36 -4.45
N ILE A 12 16.76 -9.16 -5.34
CA ILE A 12 15.79 -8.05 -5.29
C ILE A 12 15.08 -8.05 -3.92
N ALA A 13 14.88 -9.24 -3.33
CA ALA A 13 14.39 -9.42 -1.99
C ALA A 13 15.22 -8.69 -0.91
N ALA A 14 16.53 -8.52 -1.10
CA ALA A 14 17.38 -7.83 -0.12
C ALA A 14 17.17 -6.30 -0.12
N ALA A 15 16.82 -5.69 -1.25
CA ALA A 15 16.52 -4.26 -1.32
C ALA A 15 15.15 -3.93 -0.67
N LEU A 16 14.18 -4.84 -0.81
CA LEU A 16 12.84 -4.70 -0.23
C LEU A 16 12.80 -4.82 1.32
N VAL A 17 13.84 -5.40 1.96
CA VAL A 17 13.87 -5.62 3.42
C VAL A 17 14.33 -4.38 4.19
N LEU A 18 15.04 -3.44 3.58
CA LEU A 18 15.71 -2.36 4.31
C LEU A 18 14.85 -1.11 4.61
N SER A 19 13.63 -1.00 4.06
CA SER A 19 12.81 0.23 4.15
C SER A 19 11.55 0.13 5.02
N LEU A 20 11.39 -0.93 5.83
CA LEU A 20 10.10 -1.30 6.43
C LEU A 20 9.91 -0.80 7.85
N SER A 21 9.00 0.16 8.08
CA SER A 21 8.53 0.61 9.40
C SER A 21 7.26 -0.14 9.85
N ALA A 22 7.39 -0.74 11.00
CA ALA A 22 6.46 -1.26 12.03
C ALA A 22 5.02 -1.74 11.67
N LEU A 23 4.79 -3.01 11.89
CA LEU A 23 3.58 -3.80 12.19
C LEU A 23 2.71 -4.36 11.05
N ALA A 24 2.33 -3.63 10.01
CA ALA A 24 1.67 -4.23 8.83
C ALA A 24 2.69 -4.62 7.74
N GLN A 25 3.87 -4.08 7.84
CA GLN A 25 5.01 -4.33 6.95
C GLN A 25 5.81 -5.57 7.36
N THR A 26 5.70 -6.03 8.61
CA THR A 26 6.45 -7.18 9.12
C THR A 26 6.14 -8.48 8.37
N ALA A 27 4.88 -8.74 8.01
CA ALA A 27 4.52 -9.97 7.31
C ALA A 27 5.07 -10.01 5.87
N ILE A 28 4.98 -8.90 5.12
CA ILE A 28 5.51 -8.83 3.75
C ILE A 28 7.02 -8.87 3.76
N ALA A 29 7.67 -8.09 4.64
CA ALA A 29 9.12 -8.09 4.79
C ALA A 29 9.65 -9.47 5.17
N GLN A 30 8.97 -10.14 6.07
CA GLN A 30 9.33 -11.50 6.47
C GLN A 30 9.20 -12.46 5.30
N VAL A 31 8.08 -12.44 4.55
CA VAL A 31 7.91 -13.31 3.38
C VAL A 31 8.94 -13.00 2.30
N LEU A 32 9.26 -11.72 2.06
CA LEU A 32 10.27 -11.33 1.08
C LEU A 32 11.69 -11.72 1.51
N SER A 33 12.00 -11.71 2.80
CA SER A 33 13.30 -12.21 3.29
C SER A 33 13.46 -13.72 3.14
N GLU A 34 12.35 -14.45 2.96
CA GLU A 34 12.29 -15.90 2.76
C GLU A 34 12.11 -16.29 1.29
N VAL A 35 12.19 -15.34 0.34
CA VAL A 35 12.21 -15.65 -1.11
C VAL A 35 13.44 -16.50 -1.41
N SER A 36 13.19 -17.74 -1.82
CA SER A 36 14.25 -18.72 -2.05
C SER A 36 14.73 -18.79 -3.50
N LYS A 37 13.94 -18.26 -4.44
CA LYS A 37 14.25 -18.26 -5.86
C LYS A 37 13.52 -17.16 -6.61
N GLU A 38 14.22 -16.54 -7.55
CA GLU A 38 13.70 -15.56 -8.50
C GLU A 38 13.95 -16.06 -9.92
N VAL A 39 12.91 -16.02 -10.78
CA VAL A 39 13.00 -16.49 -12.17
C VAL A 39 12.31 -15.51 -13.09
N CYS A 40 13.04 -14.92 -14.03
CA CYS A 40 12.44 -14.19 -15.13
C CYS A 40 11.72 -15.17 -16.05
N VAL A 41 10.39 -15.13 -16.06
CA VAL A 41 9.55 -16.08 -16.80
C VAL A 41 9.16 -15.57 -18.18
N SER A 42 9.21 -14.26 -18.41
CA SER A 42 9.03 -13.66 -19.74
C SER A 42 9.51 -12.22 -19.80
N GLY A 43 9.82 -11.75 -21.01
CA GLY A 43 10.25 -10.37 -21.26
C GLY A 43 11.68 -10.09 -20.84
N ASP A 44 11.96 -8.84 -20.50
CA ASP A 44 13.27 -8.35 -20.08
C ASP A 44 13.20 -7.91 -18.61
N CYS A 45 13.75 -8.73 -17.72
CA CYS A 45 13.80 -8.45 -16.28
C CYS A 45 15.11 -7.76 -15.85
N GLU A 46 15.90 -7.26 -16.80
CA GLU A 46 17.12 -6.50 -16.51
C GLU A 46 16.94 -5.00 -16.76
N GLY A 47 16.40 -4.62 -17.93
CA GLY A 47 16.31 -3.21 -18.30
C GLY A 47 15.07 -2.84 -19.10
N GLY A 48 14.08 -3.71 -19.16
CA GLY A 48 12.88 -3.53 -19.98
C GLY A 48 11.59 -3.88 -19.26
N ARG A 49 10.64 -4.44 -19.98
CA ARG A 49 9.38 -4.93 -19.42
C ARG A 49 9.41 -6.45 -19.34
N GLY A 50 9.12 -6.98 -18.15
CA GLY A 50 9.21 -8.41 -17.90
C GLY A 50 8.25 -8.90 -16.83
N ARG A 51 8.33 -10.21 -16.59
CA ARG A 51 7.61 -10.90 -15.51
C ARG A 51 8.61 -11.73 -14.73
N LEU A 52 8.69 -11.48 -13.42
CA LEU A 52 9.56 -12.17 -12.47
C LEU A 52 8.72 -12.99 -11.51
N GLU A 53 8.97 -14.29 -11.44
CA GLU A 53 8.38 -15.18 -10.46
C GLU A 53 9.26 -15.25 -9.22
N LEU A 54 8.64 -15.13 -8.04
CA LEU A 54 9.27 -15.19 -6.72
C LEU A 54 8.77 -16.43 -5.99
N THR A 55 9.67 -17.32 -5.56
CA THR A 55 9.27 -18.50 -4.78
C THR A 55 9.27 -18.14 -3.29
N THR A 56 8.10 -18.16 -2.66
CA THR A 56 7.88 -17.87 -1.25
C THR A 56 7.47 -19.13 -0.49
N PRO A 57 7.49 -19.15 0.85
CA PRO A 57 7.02 -20.27 1.65
C PRO A 57 5.54 -20.62 1.41
N PHE A 58 4.72 -19.65 0.97
CA PHE A 58 3.29 -19.80 0.76
C PHE A 58 2.89 -19.99 -0.70
N GLY A 59 3.87 -20.08 -1.61
CA GLY A 59 3.63 -20.27 -3.03
C GLY A 59 4.38 -19.26 -3.90
N LYS A 60 3.91 -19.10 -5.13
CA LYS A 60 4.56 -18.23 -6.11
C LYS A 60 3.99 -16.82 -6.07
N GLY A 61 4.86 -15.83 -5.82
CA GLY A 61 4.60 -14.44 -6.08
C GLY A 61 4.96 -14.08 -7.52
N LEU A 62 4.45 -12.96 -8.01
CA LEU A 62 4.69 -12.48 -9.37
C LEU A 62 4.82 -10.96 -9.41
N TYR A 63 5.92 -10.49 -9.96
CA TYR A 63 6.02 -9.11 -10.43
C TYR A 63 5.81 -9.07 -11.95
N SER A 64 5.03 -8.10 -12.42
CA SER A 64 4.84 -7.80 -13.83
C SER A 64 4.96 -6.30 -14.03
N GLY A 65 5.98 -5.84 -14.74
CA GLY A 65 6.24 -4.41 -14.88
C GLY A 65 7.55 -4.09 -15.58
N ASN A 66 7.99 -2.87 -15.37
CA ASN A 66 9.27 -2.40 -15.90
C ASN A 66 10.40 -2.71 -14.94
N PHE A 67 11.59 -2.94 -15.50
CA PHE A 67 12.83 -3.15 -14.80
C PHE A 67 13.87 -2.14 -15.26
N ARG A 68 14.77 -1.78 -14.36
CA ARG A 68 16.01 -1.06 -14.63
C ARG A 68 17.09 -1.63 -13.73
N ASP A 69 18.22 -2.01 -14.30
CA ASP A 69 19.34 -2.62 -13.57
C ASP A 69 18.92 -3.83 -12.72
N SER A 70 17.99 -4.65 -13.27
CA SER A 70 17.36 -5.81 -12.62
C SER A 70 16.49 -5.47 -11.40
N GLU A 71 16.12 -4.21 -11.20
CA GLU A 71 15.24 -3.76 -10.14
C GLU A 71 13.86 -3.34 -10.67
N PHE A 72 12.82 -3.45 -9.86
CA PHE A 72 11.49 -2.94 -10.21
C PHE A 72 11.56 -1.45 -10.41
N HIS A 73 11.06 -0.98 -11.56
CA HIS A 73 11.11 0.43 -11.92
C HIS A 73 9.86 0.86 -12.70
N GLY A 74 9.51 2.16 -12.65
CA GLY A 74 8.35 2.67 -13.36
C GLY A 74 7.04 1.98 -12.95
N GLN A 75 6.17 1.67 -13.91
CA GLN A 75 4.90 1.01 -13.63
C GLN A 75 5.06 -0.49 -13.47
N GLY A 76 4.50 -1.03 -12.38
CA GLY A 76 4.54 -2.46 -12.12
C GLY A 76 3.47 -2.93 -11.14
N ARG A 77 3.19 -4.24 -11.19
CA ARG A 77 2.28 -4.94 -10.32
C ARG A 77 3.00 -6.09 -9.64
N LEU A 78 2.99 -6.11 -8.33
CA LEU A 78 3.53 -7.17 -7.48
C LEU A 78 2.40 -7.88 -6.74
N GLU A 79 2.33 -9.19 -6.84
CA GLU A 79 1.49 -10.07 -6.04
C GLU A 79 2.38 -10.98 -5.20
N ILE A 80 2.20 -11.00 -3.88
CA ILE A 80 2.95 -11.86 -2.96
C ILE A 80 1.96 -12.64 -2.07
N PRO A 81 1.98 -13.98 -2.08
CA PRO A 81 1.28 -14.79 -1.08
C PRO A 81 1.84 -14.49 0.31
N ILE A 82 0.96 -14.24 1.28
CA ILE A 82 1.31 -14.02 2.70
C ILE A 82 0.77 -15.15 3.60
N SER A 83 -0.06 -16.02 3.04
CA SER A 83 -0.52 -17.28 3.56
C SER A 83 -0.94 -18.18 2.39
N PHE A 84 -1.40 -19.40 2.66
CA PHE A 84 -1.91 -20.30 1.60
C PHE A 84 -3.21 -19.79 0.94
N THR A 85 -3.91 -18.84 1.55
CA THR A 85 -5.20 -18.31 1.09
C THR A 85 -5.20 -16.81 0.84
N GLU A 86 -4.19 -16.08 1.31
CA GLU A 86 -4.14 -14.62 1.25
C GLU A 86 -2.92 -14.15 0.49
N LYS A 87 -3.08 -13.05 -0.25
CA LYS A 87 -1.99 -12.38 -0.95
C LYS A 87 -2.09 -10.87 -0.80
N THR A 88 -0.95 -10.22 -0.75
CA THR A 88 -0.86 -8.77 -0.94
C THR A 88 -0.71 -8.43 -2.41
N ILE A 89 -1.19 -7.26 -2.80
CA ILE A 89 -1.07 -6.76 -4.17
C ILE A 89 -0.66 -5.29 -4.11
N TYR A 90 0.39 -4.93 -4.83
CA TYR A 90 0.70 -3.54 -5.11
C TYR A 90 0.69 -3.31 -6.62
N THR A 91 0.01 -2.26 -7.06
CA THR A 91 0.01 -1.80 -8.45
C THR A 91 0.31 -0.30 -8.47
N GLY A 92 1.40 0.10 -9.08
CA GLY A 92 1.80 1.51 -9.08
C GLY A 92 3.23 1.74 -9.54
N ASN A 93 3.77 2.89 -9.14
CA ASN A 93 5.13 3.29 -9.49
C ASN A 93 6.15 2.67 -8.54
N TRP A 94 7.29 2.31 -9.12
CA TRP A 94 8.46 1.76 -8.45
C TRP A 94 9.70 2.59 -8.81
N ASP A 95 10.59 2.73 -7.86
CA ASP A 95 11.93 3.27 -8.09
C ASP A 95 12.94 2.41 -7.30
N GLN A 96 13.84 1.73 -8.02
CA GLN A 96 14.83 0.83 -7.43
C GLN A 96 14.22 -0.19 -6.43
N SER A 97 13.16 -0.87 -6.87
CA SER A 97 12.38 -1.84 -6.08
C SER A 97 11.64 -1.25 -4.85
N ILE A 98 11.56 0.07 -4.74
CA ILE A 98 10.87 0.82 -3.68
C ILE A 98 9.58 1.41 -4.26
N ARG A 99 8.45 1.28 -3.53
CA ARG A 99 7.19 1.91 -3.93
C ARG A 99 7.32 3.43 -3.87
N SER A 100 6.98 4.09 -4.96
CA SER A 100 7.10 5.54 -5.11
C SER A 100 5.91 6.09 -5.91
N GLY A 101 5.74 7.43 -5.95
CA GLY A 101 4.70 8.05 -6.75
C GLY A 101 3.29 7.59 -6.40
N ARG A 102 2.45 7.28 -7.38
CA ARG A 102 1.06 6.85 -7.16
C ARG A 102 0.93 5.33 -7.24
N GLY A 103 0.16 4.74 -6.31
CA GLY A 103 -0.08 3.30 -6.31
C GLY A 103 -1.25 2.87 -5.43
N THR A 104 -1.73 1.65 -5.71
CA THR A 104 -2.78 0.96 -4.97
C THR A 104 -2.17 -0.23 -4.24
N PHE A 105 -2.48 -0.40 -2.98
CA PHE A 105 -1.98 -1.49 -2.14
C PHE A 105 -3.13 -2.19 -1.41
N TRP A 106 -3.30 -3.48 -1.72
CA TRP A 106 -4.16 -4.41 -0.98
C TRP A 106 -3.30 -5.24 -0.02
N ASN A 107 -3.66 -5.25 1.26
CA ASN A 107 -2.88 -5.95 2.29
C ASN A 107 -3.20 -7.44 2.45
N GLY A 108 -4.14 -7.98 1.67
CA GLY A 108 -4.61 -9.37 1.79
C GLY A 108 -5.60 -9.62 2.92
N LYS A 109 -5.78 -8.67 3.84
CA LYS A 109 -6.56 -8.83 5.09
C LYS A 109 -7.71 -7.83 5.24
N GLY A 110 -8.22 -7.30 4.12
CA GLY A 110 -9.38 -6.41 4.13
C GLY A 110 -9.06 -4.93 4.11
N ASN A 111 -7.81 -4.50 3.93
CA ASN A 111 -7.49 -3.08 3.84
C ASN A 111 -6.87 -2.72 2.49
N LEU A 112 -7.33 -1.60 1.93
CA LEU A 112 -6.89 -1.07 0.65
C LEU A 112 -6.39 0.37 0.83
N TYR A 113 -5.26 0.70 0.24
CA TYR A 113 -4.78 2.07 0.10
C TYR A 113 -4.67 2.46 -1.35
N ILE A 114 -5.15 3.63 -1.70
CA ILE A 114 -5.01 4.26 -3.01
C ILE A 114 -4.44 5.66 -2.79
N GLY A 115 -3.21 5.92 -3.25
CA GLY A 115 -2.60 7.22 -2.97
C GLY A 115 -1.13 7.32 -3.33
N GLN A 116 -0.49 8.30 -2.71
CA GLN A 116 0.91 8.63 -2.94
C GLN A 116 1.84 7.85 -2.00
N TRP A 117 2.99 7.47 -2.55
CA TRP A 117 4.03 6.70 -1.90
C TRP A 117 5.37 7.41 -1.99
N ARG A 118 6.17 7.32 -0.96
CA ARG A 118 7.57 7.73 -0.92
C ARG A 118 8.33 6.80 0.01
N ASP A 119 9.43 6.23 -0.46
CA ASP A 119 10.29 5.34 0.32
C ASP A 119 9.51 4.18 0.98
N ASP A 120 8.67 3.49 0.18
CA ASP A 120 7.77 2.41 0.61
C ASP A 120 6.68 2.80 1.63
N LYS A 121 6.54 4.07 1.97
CA LYS A 121 5.55 4.57 2.93
C LYS A 121 4.45 5.35 2.22
N ARG A 122 3.23 5.28 2.77
CA ARG A 122 2.15 6.19 2.39
C ARG A 122 2.57 7.61 2.76
N ASN A 123 2.64 8.49 1.77
CA ASN A 123 3.14 9.85 1.95
C ASN A 123 2.51 10.77 0.90
N GLY A 124 1.92 11.89 1.33
CA GLY A 124 1.12 12.76 0.48
C GLY A 124 -0.37 12.44 0.57
N ARG A 125 -1.15 12.66 -0.49
CA ARG A 125 -2.61 12.45 -0.47
C ARG A 125 -2.98 11.02 -0.83
N GLY A 126 -4.00 10.48 -0.12
CA GLY A 126 -4.53 9.16 -0.39
C GLY A 126 -5.81 8.83 0.36
N SER A 127 -6.38 7.67 0.02
CA SER A 127 -7.56 7.09 0.64
C SER A 127 -7.21 5.71 1.21
N TYR A 128 -7.54 5.46 2.46
CA TYR A 128 -7.36 4.18 3.14
C TYR A 128 -8.70 3.60 3.54
N PHE A 129 -9.06 2.47 2.95
CA PHE A 129 -10.32 1.77 3.14
C PHE A 129 -10.10 0.58 4.07
N ILE A 130 -11.04 0.37 5.00
CA ILE A 130 -10.93 -0.54 6.12
C ILE A 130 -12.04 -1.59 6.03
N ASN A 131 -11.71 -2.83 6.39
CA ASN A 131 -12.66 -3.95 6.46
C ASN A 131 -13.46 -4.17 5.17
N LEU A 132 -12.75 -4.35 4.04
CA LEU A 132 -13.32 -4.72 2.75
C LEU A 132 -13.32 -6.25 2.59
N PRO A 133 -14.31 -7.00 3.12
CA PRO A 133 -14.32 -8.46 3.01
C PRO A 133 -14.49 -8.86 1.55
N GLY A 134 -13.60 -9.74 1.06
CA GLY A 134 -13.69 -10.28 -0.29
C GLY A 134 -13.44 -9.27 -1.40
N TRP A 135 -12.71 -8.16 -1.12
CA TRP A 135 -12.38 -7.16 -2.13
C TRP A 135 -11.72 -7.80 -3.37
N LYS A 136 -12.20 -7.38 -4.52
CA LYS A 136 -11.62 -7.72 -5.83
C LYS A 136 -11.23 -6.44 -6.55
N GLU A 137 -10.08 -6.50 -7.20
CA GLU A 137 -9.58 -5.38 -7.99
C GLU A 137 -10.59 -5.02 -9.10
N ASN A 138 -10.85 -3.72 -9.25
CA ASN A 138 -11.80 -3.15 -10.23
C ASN A 138 -13.28 -3.50 -10.02
N GLU A 139 -13.66 -4.07 -8.88
CA GLU A 139 -15.08 -4.31 -8.56
C GLU A 139 -15.83 -3.01 -8.26
N HIS A 140 -15.17 -2.08 -7.55
CA HIS A 140 -15.72 -0.79 -7.19
C HIS A 140 -14.75 0.35 -7.49
N SER A 141 -15.27 1.51 -7.90
CA SER A 141 -14.47 2.73 -8.05
C SER A 141 -14.03 3.28 -6.69
N GLU A 142 -12.96 4.07 -6.67
CA GLU A 142 -12.50 4.77 -5.47
C GLU A 142 -13.61 5.67 -4.88
N LEU A 143 -14.41 6.31 -5.73
CA LEU A 143 -15.55 7.13 -5.30
C LEU A 143 -16.59 6.28 -4.57
N TRP A 144 -16.98 5.14 -5.15
CA TRP A 144 -17.93 4.22 -4.52
C TRP A 144 -17.43 3.74 -3.15
N LEU A 145 -16.18 3.31 -3.08
CA LEU A 145 -15.54 2.89 -1.82
C LEU A 145 -15.56 4.03 -0.78
N THR A 146 -15.25 5.26 -1.19
CA THR A 146 -15.25 6.43 -0.30
C THR A 146 -16.63 6.72 0.29
N GLU A 147 -17.70 6.48 -0.44
CA GLU A 147 -19.06 6.75 0.01
C GLU A 147 -19.69 5.63 0.84
N HIS A 148 -19.29 4.35 0.58
CA HIS A 148 -20.00 3.18 1.10
C HIS A 148 -19.20 2.36 2.11
N THR A 149 -17.94 2.71 2.40
CA THR A 149 -17.11 1.94 3.32
C THR A 149 -16.53 2.80 4.44
N GLU A 150 -16.03 2.16 5.48
CA GLU A 150 -15.19 2.84 6.46
C GLU A 150 -13.86 3.23 5.84
N ASN A 151 -13.51 4.52 5.91
CA ASN A 151 -12.29 5.01 5.28
C ASN A 151 -11.75 6.30 5.89
N TYR A 152 -10.47 6.54 5.64
CA TYR A 152 -9.83 7.83 5.76
C TYR A 152 -9.41 8.32 4.38
N SER A 153 -9.71 9.57 4.05
CA SER A 153 -9.24 10.26 2.85
C SER A 153 -8.60 11.59 3.25
N GLY A 154 -7.32 11.77 2.97
CA GLY A 154 -6.59 12.95 3.43
C GLY A 154 -5.08 12.85 3.20
N GLU A 155 -4.34 13.56 4.03
CA GLU A 155 -2.88 13.61 3.98
C GLU A 155 -2.27 12.49 4.82
N PHE A 156 -1.14 11.97 4.35
CA PHE A 156 -0.31 10.96 5.01
C PHE A 156 1.13 11.46 5.12
N VAL A 157 1.75 11.19 6.25
CA VAL A 157 3.20 11.33 6.45
C VAL A 157 3.70 10.06 7.14
N ASP A 158 4.62 9.36 6.49
CA ASP A 158 5.25 8.14 7.00
C ASP A 158 4.23 7.13 7.55
N ASP A 159 3.23 6.76 6.72
CA ASP A 159 2.13 5.83 7.01
C ASP A 159 1.08 6.33 8.02
N ARG A 160 1.16 7.57 8.50
CA ARG A 160 0.24 8.13 9.49
C ARG A 160 -0.68 9.16 8.86
N TYR A 161 -1.94 9.22 9.32
CA TYR A 161 -2.85 10.32 9.03
C TYR A 161 -2.26 11.61 9.54
N GLN A 162 -2.26 12.63 8.70
CA GLN A 162 -1.66 13.93 8.98
C GLN A 162 -2.45 15.04 8.29
N GLY A 163 -2.31 16.30 8.76
CA GLY A 163 -2.90 17.46 8.10
C GLY A 163 -4.42 17.42 8.05
N GLN A 164 -5.01 17.83 6.93
CA GLN A 164 -6.46 17.83 6.75
C GLN A 164 -6.94 16.49 6.17
N GLY A 165 -8.04 15.97 6.73
CA GLY A 165 -8.62 14.71 6.27
C GLY A 165 -10.09 14.55 6.61
N THR A 166 -10.68 13.52 6.02
CA THR A 166 -12.03 13.05 6.30
C THR A 166 -11.94 11.60 6.75
N TYR A 167 -12.45 11.31 7.93
CA TYR A 167 -12.69 9.94 8.39
C TYR A 167 -14.18 9.65 8.36
N ARG A 168 -14.56 8.58 7.66
CA ARG A 168 -15.94 8.08 7.57
C ARG A 168 -16.04 6.75 8.30
N TRP A 169 -17.04 6.60 9.17
CA TRP A 169 -17.32 5.34 9.88
C TRP A 169 -18.28 4.47 9.09
N ALA A 170 -18.12 3.14 9.20
CA ALA A 170 -19.03 2.16 8.59
C ALA A 170 -20.49 2.32 9.06
N ALA A 171 -20.69 2.72 10.32
CA ALA A 171 -22.01 2.97 10.91
C ALA A 171 -22.68 4.29 10.44
N GLY A 172 -22.01 5.03 9.54
CA GLY A 172 -22.44 6.35 9.08
C GLY A 172 -21.82 7.49 9.89
N GLY A 173 -21.97 8.70 9.36
CA GLY A 173 -21.29 9.88 9.88
C GLY A 173 -19.85 10.00 9.42
N LYS A 174 -19.28 11.19 9.57
CA LYS A 174 -17.90 11.49 9.21
C LYS A 174 -17.33 12.62 10.06
N TYR A 175 -16.01 12.61 10.24
CA TYR A 175 -15.26 13.73 10.77
C TYR A 175 -14.45 14.36 9.63
N VAL A 176 -14.50 15.68 9.54
CA VAL A 176 -13.70 16.48 8.60
C VAL A 176 -12.90 17.46 9.42
N GLY A 177 -11.57 17.37 9.40
CA GLY A 177 -10.73 18.24 10.22
C GLY A 177 -9.28 17.83 10.25
N GLY A 178 -8.57 18.34 11.27
CA GLY A 178 -7.16 18.10 11.47
C GLY A 178 -6.85 16.71 12.03
N PHE A 179 -5.71 16.17 11.59
CA PHE A 179 -5.11 14.93 12.09
C PHE A 179 -3.62 15.15 12.36
N PHE A 180 -3.11 14.51 13.40
CA PHE A 180 -1.71 14.44 13.72
C PHE A 180 -1.38 13.03 14.20
N ALA A 181 -0.44 12.37 13.54
CA ALA A 181 0.06 11.03 13.86
C ALA A 181 -1.06 9.99 14.11
N ASN A 182 -2.06 9.90 13.22
CA ASN A 182 -3.28 9.07 13.24
C ASN A 182 -4.39 9.56 14.20
N SER A 183 -4.16 10.55 15.03
CA SER A 183 -5.14 11.08 15.98
C SER A 183 -5.80 12.34 15.45
N LYS A 184 -7.07 12.58 15.78
CA LYS A 184 -7.71 13.88 15.54
C LYS A 184 -6.93 14.97 16.29
N HIS A 185 -6.67 16.09 15.62
CA HIS A 185 -5.94 17.20 16.21
C HIS A 185 -6.36 18.53 15.58
N GLY A 186 -6.54 19.55 16.43
CA GLY A 186 -7.04 20.85 15.97
C GLY A 186 -8.55 20.90 15.73
N PRO A 187 -9.02 21.93 15.03
CA PRO A 187 -10.45 22.10 14.75
C PRO A 187 -10.93 21.12 13.67
N GLY A 188 -12.21 20.69 13.81
CA GLY A 188 -12.88 19.88 12.81
C GLY A 188 -14.39 19.87 13.03
N THR A 189 -15.11 19.21 12.14
CA THR A 189 -16.56 19.06 12.22
C THR A 189 -16.92 17.58 12.15
N TYR A 190 -17.66 17.13 13.13
CA TYR A 190 -18.31 15.82 13.08
C TYR A 190 -19.69 15.97 12.42
N TYR A 191 -19.96 15.22 11.38
CA TYR A 191 -21.26 15.11 10.73
C TYR A 191 -21.91 13.79 11.12
N TYR A 192 -23.11 13.87 11.67
CA TYR A 192 -23.93 12.70 11.98
C TYR A 192 -24.47 12.05 10.69
N ALA A 193 -24.91 10.80 10.78
CA ALA A 193 -25.56 10.11 9.65
C ALA A 193 -26.82 10.85 9.15
N THR A 194 -27.48 11.64 10.01
CA THR A 194 -28.63 12.52 9.69
C THR A 194 -28.25 13.75 8.87
N GLY A 195 -26.93 14.02 8.67
CA GLY A 195 -26.42 15.17 7.93
C GLY A 195 -26.14 16.42 8.79
N SER A 196 -26.62 16.48 10.04
CA SER A 196 -26.28 17.59 10.95
C SER A 196 -24.83 17.53 11.38
N GLY A 197 -24.19 18.68 11.60
CA GLY A 197 -22.79 18.78 11.99
C GLY A 197 -22.57 19.46 13.33
N ARG A 198 -21.50 19.07 14.02
CA ARG A 198 -21.04 19.72 15.26
C ARG A 198 -19.55 20.02 15.15
N THR A 199 -19.19 21.30 15.32
CA THR A 199 -17.79 21.72 15.43
C THR A 199 -17.16 21.16 16.69
N GLN A 200 -15.94 20.69 16.58
CA GLN A 200 -15.17 20.05 17.64
C GLN A 200 -13.73 20.58 17.63
N LEU A 201 -13.11 20.61 18.80
CA LEU A 201 -11.68 20.86 18.97
C LEU A 201 -11.05 19.63 19.61
N TRP A 202 -9.94 19.16 19.05
CA TRP A 202 -9.24 17.97 19.49
C TRP A 202 -7.78 18.28 19.80
N GLU A 203 -7.22 17.62 20.77
CA GLU A 203 -5.79 17.68 21.08
C GLU A 203 -5.25 16.25 21.21
N TYR A 204 -4.44 15.80 20.25
CA TYR A 204 -3.82 14.46 20.17
C TYR A 204 -4.80 13.29 20.40
N GLY A 205 -6.03 13.41 19.95
CA GLY A 205 -7.08 12.40 20.08
C GLY A 205 -8.05 12.63 21.23
N ASP A 206 -7.75 13.54 22.12
CA ASP A 206 -8.63 13.94 23.23
C ASP A 206 -9.60 15.03 22.80
N PHE A 207 -10.88 14.87 23.14
CA PHE A 207 -11.91 15.86 22.85
C PHE A 207 -11.81 17.02 23.84
N VAL A 208 -11.66 18.24 23.35
CA VAL A 208 -11.53 19.46 24.16
C VAL A 208 -12.90 20.15 24.32
N ARG A 209 -13.65 20.36 23.19
CA ARG A 209 -14.95 21.01 23.20
C ARG A 209 -15.71 20.85 21.88
#